data_3f0dc05fadb4377001657bae8b204fd7
#
_entry.id   3f0dc05fadb4377001657bae8b204fd7
#
_cell.length_a   1.000
_cell.length_b   1.000
_cell.length_c   1.000
_cell.angle_alpha   90.00
_cell.angle_beta   90.00
_cell.angle_gamma   90.00
#
_symmetry.space_group_name_H-M   'P 1'
#
loop_
_entity.id
_entity.type
_entity.pdbx_description
1 polymer ?
#
loop_
_entity_poly.entity_id
_entity_poly.type
_entity_poly.pdbx_seq_one_letter_code
_entity_poly.pdbx_strand_id
1 'polypeptide(L)'
;RLNEATAWVQPEILRVGAETIDSFVREDPRLARFAHQLDDTLRNAPHTLGDEAEQTLAYLTPAFGAPGTIYGLVAASDIPWPTVTLASGEEALIDGQGYARHRGSANREDRKLVYDAYWSKWLEYRNSVGAILNSHLQTQAALAKARNYESVLHRELFQDNLPPEVYRTLVAEVNAALPTLHRYFRLRGRMLGVEQMRYYDIYPPLVALDKKFDFATSKDITLDAMAVLGDDWVELQREAMSRRWMHVY
;
A
#
# COMPACT_ATOMS: atom_id res chain seq x y z
N ARG A 1 10.96 3.41 -20.76
CA ARG A 1 11.85 4.36 -21.49
C ARG A 1 12.88 5.01 -20.54
N LEU A 2 12.48 5.61 -19.41
CA LEU A 2 13.45 6.22 -18.47
C LEU A 2 14.36 5.14 -17.87
N ASN A 3 13.82 4.06 -17.37
CA ASN A 3 14.59 2.94 -16.78
C ASN A 3 15.57 2.31 -17.79
N GLU A 4 15.18 2.21 -19.07
CA GLU A 4 16.10 1.72 -20.12
C GLU A 4 17.25 2.71 -20.35
N ALA A 5 16.94 4.01 -20.39
CA ALA A 5 17.94 5.06 -20.62
C ALA A 5 18.92 5.22 -19.45
N THR A 6 18.54 4.83 -18.23
CA THR A 6 19.37 4.97 -17.02
C THR A 6 19.91 3.65 -16.47
N ALA A 7 19.65 2.52 -17.13
CA ALA A 7 20.07 1.19 -16.65
C ALA A 7 21.60 1.04 -16.48
N TRP A 8 22.38 1.84 -17.19
CA TRP A 8 23.85 1.85 -17.11
C TRP A 8 24.41 2.56 -15.89
N VAL A 9 23.63 3.44 -15.23
CA VAL A 9 24.11 4.33 -14.15
C VAL A 9 24.58 3.52 -12.94
N GLN A 10 23.78 2.59 -12.47
CA GLN A 10 24.10 1.78 -11.29
C GLN A 10 25.33 0.88 -11.51
N PRO A 11 25.44 0.11 -12.61
CA PRO A 11 26.66 -0.61 -12.91
C PRO A 11 27.91 0.27 -13.01
N GLU A 12 27.77 1.49 -13.54
CA GLU A 12 28.90 2.43 -13.62
C GLU A 12 29.38 2.88 -12.25
N ILE A 13 28.47 3.27 -11.36
CA ILE A 13 28.81 3.62 -9.97
C ILE A 13 29.52 2.46 -9.27
N LEU A 14 29.04 1.22 -9.47
CA LEU A 14 29.67 0.03 -8.90
C LEU A 14 31.05 -0.24 -9.44
N ARG A 15 31.34 0.06 -10.74
CA ARG A 15 32.68 -0.04 -11.32
C ARG A 15 33.65 0.99 -10.75
N VAL A 16 33.19 2.17 -10.39
CA VAL A 16 34.00 3.19 -9.71
C VAL A 16 34.49 2.68 -8.35
N GLY A 17 33.65 1.93 -7.65
CA GLY A 17 33.96 1.27 -6.38
C GLY A 17 33.77 2.14 -5.14
N ALA A 18 33.53 1.49 -4.01
CA ALA A 18 33.16 2.13 -2.76
C ALA A 18 34.19 3.15 -2.26
N GLU A 19 35.48 2.79 -2.25
CA GLU A 19 36.55 3.67 -1.74
C GLU A 19 36.64 4.99 -2.53
N THR A 20 36.49 4.91 -3.85
CA THR A 20 36.54 6.09 -4.73
C THR A 20 35.30 6.96 -4.53
N ILE A 21 34.12 6.35 -4.44
CA ILE A 21 32.86 7.07 -4.19
C ILE A 21 32.92 7.78 -2.83
N ASP A 22 33.40 7.11 -1.78
CA ASP A 22 33.58 7.70 -0.46
C ASP A 22 34.58 8.87 -0.47
N SER A 23 35.64 8.78 -1.28
CA SER A 23 36.59 9.89 -1.48
C SER A 23 35.87 11.09 -2.12
N PHE A 24 35.12 10.86 -3.20
CA PHE A 24 34.38 11.92 -3.88
C PHE A 24 33.37 12.62 -2.97
N VAL A 25 32.62 11.84 -2.17
CA VAL A 25 31.65 12.40 -1.22
C VAL A 25 32.31 13.26 -0.14
N ARG A 26 33.53 12.89 0.31
CA ARG A 26 34.33 13.67 1.28
C ARG A 26 34.94 14.93 0.66
N GLU A 27 35.39 14.86 -0.59
CA GLU A 27 36.09 15.93 -1.27
C GLU A 27 35.15 17.01 -1.83
N ASP A 28 33.93 16.61 -2.24
CA ASP A 28 32.95 17.54 -2.80
C ASP A 28 31.67 17.63 -1.94
N PRO A 29 31.48 18.73 -1.17
CA PRO A 29 30.29 18.90 -0.34
C PRO A 29 28.97 18.85 -1.10
N ARG A 30 28.96 19.08 -2.43
CA ARG A 30 27.76 18.97 -3.25
C ARG A 30 27.25 17.54 -3.37
N LEU A 31 28.13 16.55 -3.19
CA LEU A 31 27.79 15.14 -3.21
C LEU A 31 27.22 14.63 -1.88
N ALA A 32 27.44 15.34 -0.78
CA ALA A 32 26.93 14.94 0.55
C ALA A 32 25.42 14.67 0.56
N ARG A 33 24.65 15.45 -0.21
CA ARG A 33 23.19 15.24 -0.38
C ARG A 33 22.81 13.92 -1.03
N PHE A 34 23.75 13.26 -1.72
CA PHE A 34 23.55 11.98 -2.40
C PHE A 34 24.21 10.82 -1.65
N ALA A 35 24.85 11.05 -0.51
CA ALA A 35 25.60 10.03 0.22
C ALA A 35 24.75 8.78 0.51
N HIS A 36 23.52 8.96 0.98
CA HIS A 36 22.61 7.85 1.24
C HIS A 36 22.27 7.05 -0.03
N GLN A 37 22.00 7.72 -1.15
CA GLN A 37 21.69 7.06 -2.42
C GLN A 37 22.90 6.29 -2.96
N LEU A 38 24.10 6.84 -2.80
CA LEU A 38 25.34 6.19 -3.22
C LEU A 38 25.63 4.96 -2.35
N ASP A 39 25.45 5.07 -1.03
CA ASP A 39 25.57 3.95 -0.09
C ASP A 39 24.59 2.82 -0.44
N ASP A 40 23.32 3.15 -0.69
CA ASP A 40 22.32 2.18 -1.16
C ASP A 40 22.73 1.50 -2.47
N THR A 41 23.28 2.26 -3.41
CA THR A 41 23.76 1.69 -4.68
C THR A 41 24.90 0.71 -4.42
N LEU A 42 25.88 1.08 -3.59
CA LEU A 42 27.02 0.22 -3.25
C LEU A 42 26.58 -1.04 -2.48
N ARG A 43 25.63 -0.90 -1.55
CA ARG A 43 25.03 -2.02 -0.81
C ARG A 43 24.37 -3.02 -1.73
N ASN A 44 23.80 -2.57 -2.85
CA ASN A 44 23.17 -3.42 -3.85
C ASN A 44 24.16 -4.18 -4.77
N ALA A 45 25.45 -3.96 -4.65
CA ALA A 45 26.47 -4.62 -5.49
C ALA A 45 26.32 -6.16 -5.60
N PRO A 46 26.08 -6.92 -4.50
CA PRO A 46 25.92 -8.37 -4.57
C PRO A 46 24.68 -8.84 -5.36
N HIS A 47 23.74 -7.93 -5.55
CA HIS A 47 22.44 -8.17 -6.19
C HIS A 47 22.31 -7.48 -7.55
N THR A 48 23.36 -6.82 -8.01
CA THR A 48 23.47 -6.22 -9.34
C THR A 48 24.15 -7.20 -10.27
N LEU A 49 23.51 -7.46 -11.41
CA LEU A 49 24.01 -8.39 -12.42
C LEU A 49 24.96 -7.68 -13.40
N GLY A 50 25.57 -8.45 -14.30
CA GLY A 50 26.29 -7.86 -15.41
C GLY A 50 25.40 -7.12 -16.40
N ASP A 51 25.97 -6.21 -17.18
CA ASP A 51 25.27 -5.27 -18.06
C ASP A 51 24.23 -5.95 -18.97
N GLU A 52 24.58 -7.07 -19.62
CA GLU A 52 23.66 -7.81 -20.51
C GLU A 52 22.45 -8.38 -19.76
N ALA A 53 22.67 -8.88 -18.55
CA ALA A 53 21.61 -9.45 -17.72
C ALA A 53 20.68 -8.34 -17.16
N GLU A 54 21.25 -7.21 -16.71
CA GLU A 54 20.48 -6.04 -16.28
C GLU A 54 19.63 -5.49 -17.44
N GLN A 55 20.20 -5.39 -18.64
CA GLN A 55 19.47 -4.94 -19.82
C GLN A 55 18.33 -5.90 -20.18
N THR A 56 18.58 -7.21 -20.10
CA THR A 56 17.55 -8.22 -20.34
C THR A 56 16.41 -8.10 -19.33
N LEU A 57 16.70 -7.95 -18.03
CA LEU A 57 15.67 -7.75 -17.01
C LEU A 57 14.92 -6.43 -17.22
N ALA A 58 15.60 -5.37 -17.67
CA ALA A 58 14.95 -4.10 -17.98
C ALA A 58 13.92 -4.24 -19.12
N TYR A 59 14.21 -5.00 -20.15
CA TYR A 59 13.25 -5.31 -21.22
C TYR A 59 12.04 -6.11 -20.72
N LEU A 60 12.21 -6.96 -19.72
CA LEU A 60 11.16 -7.79 -19.15
C LEU A 60 10.32 -7.07 -18.07
N THR A 61 10.74 -5.88 -17.62
CA THR A 61 10.06 -5.12 -16.57
C THR A 61 8.56 -4.93 -16.80
N PRO A 62 8.07 -4.62 -18.03
CA PRO A 62 6.63 -4.51 -18.27
C PRO A 62 5.89 -5.84 -18.05
N ALA A 63 6.51 -6.99 -18.38
CA ALA A 63 5.92 -8.30 -18.15
C ALA A 63 5.85 -8.65 -16.64
N PHE A 64 6.86 -8.24 -15.87
CA PHE A 64 6.87 -8.42 -14.42
C PHE A 64 5.79 -7.61 -13.70
N GLY A 65 5.41 -6.44 -14.24
CA GLY A 65 4.32 -5.60 -13.74
C GLY A 65 2.92 -6.05 -14.16
N ALA A 66 2.82 -6.91 -15.19
CA ALA A 66 1.54 -7.30 -15.77
C ALA A 66 0.51 -7.86 -14.77
N PRO A 67 0.88 -8.75 -13.80
CA PRO A 67 -0.09 -9.25 -12.84
C PRO A 67 -0.79 -8.14 -12.04
N GLY A 68 -0.04 -7.13 -11.58
CA GLY A 68 -0.62 -5.98 -10.87
C GLY A 68 -1.55 -5.16 -11.75
N THR A 69 -1.16 -4.91 -12.99
CA THR A 69 -1.99 -4.18 -13.98
C THR A 69 -3.29 -4.94 -14.28
N ILE A 70 -3.21 -6.25 -14.50
CA ILE A 70 -4.39 -7.09 -14.78
C ILE A 70 -5.33 -7.09 -13.58
N TYR A 71 -4.80 -7.25 -12.34
CA TYR A 71 -5.61 -7.16 -11.13
C TYR A 71 -6.34 -5.81 -11.02
N GLY A 72 -5.64 -4.71 -11.28
CA GLY A 72 -6.22 -3.37 -11.27
C GLY A 72 -7.37 -3.20 -12.25
N LEU A 73 -7.22 -3.70 -13.49
CA LEU A 73 -8.27 -3.67 -14.51
C LEU A 73 -9.47 -4.52 -14.12
N VAL A 74 -9.24 -5.74 -13.65
CA VAL A 74 -10.31 -6.64 -13.17
C VAL A 74 -11.10 -5.97 -12.04
N ALA A 75 -10.40 -5.43 -11.03
CA ALA A 75 -11.04 -4.83 -9.86
C ALA A 75 -11.78 -3.52 -10.16
N ALA A 76 -11.23 -2.69 -11.07
CA ALA A 76 -11.78 -1.35 -11.33
C ALA A 76 -12.79 -1.31 -12.48
N SER A 77 -12.71 -2.24 -13.45
CA SER A 77 -13.45 -2.11 -14.72
C SER A 77 -14.25 -3.35 -15.11
N ASP A 78 -13.73 -4.54 -14.88
CA ASP A 78 -14.31 -5.75 -15.47
C ASP A 78 -15.37 -6.41 -14.59
N ILE A 79 -15.32 -6.19 -13.27
CA ILE A 79 -16.30 -6.77 -12.35
C ILE A 79 -17.63 -6.00 -12.45
N PRO A 80 -18.72 -6.65 -12.88
CA PRO A 80 -20.06 -6.04 -12.87
C PRO A 80 -20.59 -6.06 -11.43
N TRP A 81 -20.28 -5.01 -10.69
CA TRP A 81 -20.67 -4.89 -9.29
C TRP A 81 -22.19 -4.89 -9.10
N PRO A 82 -22.72 -5.57 -8.08
CA PRO A 82 -24.15 -5.64 -7.85
C PRO A 82 -24.69 -4.33 -7.26
N THR A 83 -25.95 -4.03 -7.56
CA THR A 83 -26.73 -3.03 -6.85
C THR A 83 -27.63 -3.74 -5.84
N VAL A 84 -27.77 -3.18 -4.64
CA VAL A 84 -28.64 -3.69 -3.58
C VAL A 84 -29.56 -2.58 -3.08
N THR A 85 -30.74 -2.96 -2.59
CA THR A 85 -31.68 -2.04 -1.95
C THR A 85 -31.49 -2.10 -0.43
N LEU A 86 -31.05 -1.00 0.18
CA LEU A 86 -30.87 -0.88 1.62
C LEU A 86 -32.22 -0.77 2.34
N ALA A 87 -32.23 -0.97 3.67
CA ALA A 87 -33.45 -0.83 4.48
C ALA A 87 -34.12 0.55 4.40
N SER A 88 -33.35 1.58 4.04
CA SER A 88 -33.87 2.92 3.76
C SER A 88 -34.66 3.04 2.45
N GLY A 89 -34.59 2.03 1.57
CA GLY A 89 -35.05 2.10 0.18
C GLY A 89 -34.02 2.66 -0.82
N GLU A 90 -32.84 3.03 -0.36
CA GLU A 90 -31.75 3.51 -1.21
C GLU A 90 -31.18 2.36 -2.06
N GLU A 91 -31.06 2.58 -3.37
CA GLU A 91 -30.31 1.71 -4.28
C GLU A 91 -28.83 2.03 -4.20
N ALA A 92 -28.01 1.07 -3.79
CA ALA A 92 -26.57 1.23 -3.59
C ALA A 92 -25.78 0.28 -4.50
N LEU A 93 -24.94 0.85 -5.36
CA LEU A 93 -23.93 0.07 -6.10
C LEU A 93 -22.85 -0.40 -5.12
N ILE A 94 -22.57 -1.71 -5.09
CA ILE A 94 -21.61 -2.31 -4.14
C ILE A 94 -20.30 -2.67 -4.86
N ASP A 95 -19.63 -1.65 -5.36
CA ASP A 95 -18.21 -1.70 -5.72
C ASP A 95 -17.32 -1.48 -4.48
N GLY A 96 -16.01 -1.27 -4.67
CA GLY A 96 -15.09 -1.01 -3.56
C GLY A 96 -15.45 0.25 -2.75
N GLN A 97 -15.97 1.30 -3.38
CA GLN A 97 -16.39 2.53 -2.74
C GLN A 97 -17.75 2.37 -2.04
N GLY A 98 -18.69 1.74 -2.71
CA GLY A 98 -20.00 1.42 -2.13
C GLY A 98 -19.89 0.51 -0.91
N TYR A 99 -19.05 -0.53 -0.99
CA TYR A 99 -18.74 -1.37 0.17
C TYR A 99 -18.12 -0.56 1.33
N ALA A 100 -17.12 0.27 1.05
CA ALA A 100 -16.50 1.10 2.07
C ALA A 100 -17.48 2.08 2.73
N ARG A 101 -18.39 2.66 1.92
CA ARG A 101 -19.43 3.60 2.38
C ARG A 101 -20.46 2.94 3.29
N HIS A 102 -20.96 1.76 2.90
CA HIS A 102 -22.12 1.14 3.55
C HIS A 102 -21.79 0.07 4.60
N ARG A 103 -20.56 -0.46 4.63
CA ARG A 103 -20.11 -1.44 5.64
C ARG A 103 -20.18 -0.93 7.08
N GLY A 104 -20.24 0.39 7.29
CA GLY A 104 -20.40 1.04 8.59
C GLY A 104 -21.84 1.37 8.97
N SER A 105 -22.85 0.97 8.19
CA SER A 105 -24.27 1.24 8.49
C SER A 105 -24.65 0.87 9.93
N ALA A 106 -25.48 1.67 10.57
CA ALA A 106 -26.05 1.34 11.86
C ALA A 106 -26.95 0.09 11.79
N ASN A 107 -27.63 -0.11 10.66
CA ASN A 107 -28.47 -1.28 10.41
C ASN A 107 -27.60 -2.51 10.14
N ARG A 108 -27.76 -3.56 10.96
CA ARG A 108 -26.99 -4.79 10.85
C ARG A 108 -27.29 -5.59 9.58
N GLU A 109 -28.57 -5.61 9.17
CA GLU A 109 -29.00 -6.35 7.96
C GLU A 109 -28.41 -5.69 6.71
N ASP A 110 -28.37 -4.36 6.65
CA ASP A 110 -27.69 -3.65 5.56
C ASP A 110 -26.20 -4.00 5.51
N ARG A 111 -25.52 -4.03 6.66
CA ARG A 111 -24.10 -4.41 6.69
C ARG A 111 -23.86 -5.83 6.17
N LYS A 112 -24.75 -6.76 6.58
CA LYS A 112 -24.70 -8.14 6.10
C LYS A 112 -24.97 -8.24 4.60
N LEU A 113 -25.99 -7.55 4.11
CA LEU A 113 -26.36 -7.52 2.69
C LEU A 113 -25.21 -6.98 1.84
N VAL A 114 -24.64 -5.86 2.23
CA VAL A 114 -23.49 -5.23 1.55
C VAL A 114 -22.25 -6.13 1.58
N TYR A 115 -21.99 -6.77 2.72
CA TYR A 115 -20.87 -7.72 2.85
C TYR A 115 -21.07 -8.93 1.91
N ASP A 116 -22.25 -9.55 1.96
CA ASP A 116 -22.53 -10.74 1.16
C ASP A 116 -22.50 -10.41 -0.35
N ALA A 117 -23.08 -9.29 -0.78
CA ALA A 117 -23.06 -8.85 -2.17
C ALA A 117 -21.62 -8.63 -2.69
N TYR A 118 -20.80 -7.92 -1.92
CA TYR A 118 -19.41 -7.61 -2.30
C TYR A 118 -18.53 -8.86 -2.38
N TRP A 119 -18.52 -9.66 -1.32
CA TRP A 119 -17.62 -10.81 -1.25
C TRP A 119 -18.08 -11.99 -2.11
N SER A 120 -19.40 -12.17 -2.33
CA SER A 120 -19.90 -13.15 -3.29
C SER A 120 -19.47 -12.82 -4.70
N LYS A 121 -19.45 -11.52 -5.05
CA LYS A 121 -18.96 -11.08 -6.35
C LYS A 121 -17.46 -11.39 -6.53
N TRP A 122 -16.62 -11.14 -5.54
CA TRP A 122 -15.21 -11.55 -5.59
C TRP A 122 -15.02 -13.06 -5.72
N LEU A 123 -15.88 -13.86 -5.07
CA LEU A 123 -15.80 -15.33 -5.17
C LEU A 123 -16.04 -15.86 -6.60
N GLU A 124 -16.81 -15.17 -7.43
CA GLU A 124 -16.96 -15.49 -8.84
C GLU A 124 -15.62 -15.40 -9.59
N TYR A 125 -14.74 -14.48 -9.19
CA TYR A 125 -13.44 -14.20 -9.80
C TYR A 125 -12.28 -14.92 -9.11
N ARG A 126 -12.53 -15.76 -8.10
CA ARG A 126 -11.48 -16.37 -7.26
C ARG A 126 -10.37 -17.07 -8.07
N ASN A 127 -10.72 -17.73 -9.17
CA ASN A 127 -9.74 -18.47 -9.97
C ASN A 127 -8.82 -17.50 -10.73
N SER A 128 -9.40 -16.46 -11.33
CA SER A 128 -8.64 -15.42 -12.03
C SER A 128 -7.72 -14.65 -11.08
N VAL A 129 -8.27 -14.19 -9.95
CA VAL A 129 -7.49 -13.50 -8.90
C VAL A 129 -6.41 -14.41 -8.32
N GLY A 130 -6.72 -15.69 -8.09
CA GLY A 130 -5.75 -16.67 -7.63
C GLY A 130 -4.62 -16.90 -8.63
N ALA A 131 -4.93 -16.96 -9.93
CA ALA A 131 -3.91 -17.08 -10.99
C ALA A 131 -3.03 -15.83 -11.08
N ILE A 132 -3.61 -14.64 -10.99
CA ILE A 132 -2.89 -13.37 -10.97
C ILE A 132 -1.93 -13.31 -9.78
N LEU A 133 -2.41 -13.63 -8.58
CA LEU A 133 -1.59 -13.67 -7.37
C LEU A 133 -0.44 -14.68 -7.51
N ASN A 134 -0.73 -15.88 -7.97
CA ASN A 134 0.30 -16.90 -8.19
C ASN A 134 1.35 -16.45 -9.21
N SER A 135 0.94 -15.82 -10.31
CA SER A 135 1.85 -15.26 -11.30
C SER A 135 2.75 -14.17 -10.71
N HIS A 136 2.17 -13.29 -9.88
CA HIS A 136 2.94 -12.28 -9.15
C HIS A 136 3.99 -12.93 -8.23
N LEU A 137 3.58 -13.90 -7.40
CA LEU A 137 4.50 -14.57 -6.47
C LEU A 137 5.62 -15.32 -7.19
N GLN A 138 5.34 -15.98 -8.31
CA GLN A 138 6.36 -16.64 -9.12
C GLN A 138 7.34 -15.64 -9.74
N THR A 139 6.85 -14.50 -10.19
CA THR A 139 7.70 -13.41 -10.70
C THR A 139 8.64 -12.89 -9.61
N GLN A 140 8.13 -12.63 -8.41
CA GLN A 140 8.96 -12.18 -7.28
C GLN A 140 10.01 -13.22 -6.89
N ALA A 141 9.63 -14.50 -6.88
CA ALA A 141 10.56 -15.59 -6.59
C ALA A 141 11.66 -15.71 -7.66
N ALA A 142 11.31 -15.58 -8.94
CA ALA A 142 12.26 -15.60 -10.05
C ALA A 142 13.24 -14.43 -9.98
N LEU A 143 12.77 -13.22 -9.69
CA LEU A 143 13.61 -12.03 -9.53
C LEU A 143 14.52 -12.12 -8.31
N ALA A 144 14.05 -12.63 -7.18
CA ALA A 144 14.87 -12.86 -5.99
C ALA A 144 16.01 -13.83 -6.30
N LYS A 145 15.69 -14.94 -6.98
CA LYS A 145 16.70 -15.94 -7.40
C LYS A 145 17.69 -15.37 -8.42
N ALA A 146 17.20 -14.66 -9.44
CA ALA A 146 18.05 -14.07 -10.49
C ALA A 146 19.06 -13.07 -9.91
N ARG A 147 18.68 -12.34 -8.86
CA ARG A 147 19.51 -11.33 -8.19
C ARG A 147 20.23 -11.84 -6.93
N ASN A 148 20.34 -13.15 -6.76
CA ASN A 148 21.08 -13.79 -5.65
C ASN A 148 20.57 -13.43 -4.24
N TYR A 149 19.27 -13.16 -4.09
CA TYR A 149 18.67 -13.03 -2.76
C TYR A 149 18.31 -14.41 -2.19
N GLU A 150 18.47 -14.57 -0.89
CA GLU A 150 18.13 -15.83 -0.19
C GLU A 150 16.64 -16.18 -0.28
N SER A 151 15.78 -15.16 -0.30
CA SER A 151 14.34 -15.29 -0.36
C SER A 151 13.68 -14.00 -0.89
N VAL A 152 12.40 -14.10 -1.25
CA VAL A 152 11.59 -12.92 -1.57
C VAL A 152 11.53 -11.96 -0.37
N LEU A 153 11.33 -12.48 0.85
CA LEU A 153 11.32 -11.65 2.07
C LEU A 153 12.63 -10.87 2.24
N HIS A 154 13.78 -11.56 2.06
CA HIS A 154 15.08 -10.89 2.14
C HIS A 154 15.19 -9.77 1.08
N ARG A 155 14.79 -10.04 -0.16
CA ARG A 155 14.84 -9.05 -1.24
C ARG A 155 13.99 -7.81 -0.93
N GLU A 156 12.76 -7.99 -0.46
CA GLU A 156 11.86 -6.87 -0.16
C GLU A 156 12.38 -6.00 1.00
N LEU A 157 12.87 -6.62 2.06
CA LEU A 157 13.39 -5.90 3.22
C LEU A 157 14.77 -5.27 2.96
N PHE A 158 15.56 -5.88 2.06
CA PHE A 158 16.86 -5.36 1.69
C PHE A 158 16.79 -3.97 1.05
N GLN A 159 15.75 -3.68 0.29
CA GLN A 159 15.53 -2.37 -0.32
C GLN A 159 15.42 -1.26 0.74
N ASP A 160 14.80 -1.55 1.87
CA ASP A 160 14.63 -0.63 3.00
C ASP A 160 15.78 -0.74 4.03
N ASN A 161 16.81 -1.51 3.72
CA ASN A 161 17.93 -1.82 4.64
C ASN A 161 17.45 -2.39 5.98
N LEU A 162 16.43 -3.23 5.96
CA LEU A 162 15.85 -3.89 7.13
C LEU A 162 16.29 -5.34 7.22
N PRO A 163 16.82 -5.80 8.38
CA PRO A 163 17.08 -7.21 8.59
C PRO A 163 15.77 -8.00 8.71
N PRO A 164 15.71 -9.26 8.21
CA PRO A 164 14.51 -10.11 8.27
C PRO A 164 13.95 -10.32 9.67
N GLU A 165 14.78 -10.18 10.70
CA GLU A 165 14.40 -10.30 12.11
C GLU A 165 13.39 -9.24 12.54
N VAL A 166 13.44 -8.04 11.96
CA VAL A 166 12.45 -6.97 12.23
C VAL A 166 11.05 -7.45 11.83
N TYR A 167 10.90 -8.02 10.65
CA TYR A 167 9.62 -8.57 10.19
C TYR A 167 9.15 -9.74 11.06
N ARG A 168 10.06 -10.68 11.38
CA ARG A 168 9.73 -11.82 12.23
C ARG A 168 9.30 -11.41 13.62
N THR A 169 10.00 -10.42 14.21
CA THR A 169 9.65 -9.84 15.50
C THR A 169 8.28 -9.17 15.45
N LEU A 170 8.00 -8.37 14.40
CA LEU A 170 6.68 -7.76 14.22
C LEU A 170 5.57 -8.82 14.19
N VAL A 171 5.75 -9.90 13.44
CA VAL A 171 4.76 -10.99 13.38
C VAL A 171 4.59 -11.66 14.76
N ALA A 172 5.69 -11.91 15.46
CA ALA A 172 5.65 -12.52 16.80
C ALA A 172 4.91 -11.63 17.82
N GLU A 173 5.23 -10.33 17.85
CA GLU A 173 4.61 -9.37 18.76
C GLU A 173 3.11 -9.16 18.44
N VAL A 174 2.73 -9.08 17.17
CA VAL A 174 1.31 -9.01 16.77
C VAL A 174 0.57 -10.26 17.21
N ASN A 175 1.14 -11.45 17.02
CA ASN A 175 0.53 -12.71 17.49
C ASN A 175 0.40 -12.74 19.02
N ALA A 176 1.40 -12.28 19.77
CA ALA A 176 1.34 -12.16 21.22
C ALA A 176 0.25 -11.18 21.70
N ALA A 177 -0.04 -10.13 20.89
CA ALA A 177 -1.05 -9.13 21.20
C ALA A 177 -2.49 -9.55 20.81
N LEU A 178 -2.70 -10.63 20.03
CA LEU A 178 -4.04 -11.11 19.62
C LEU A 178 -5.04 -11.28 20.77
N PRO A 179 -4.69 -11.77 21.97
CA PRO A 179 -5.63 -11.85 23.08
C PRO A 179 -6.24 -10.50 23.46
N THR A 180 -5.48 -9.39 23.35
CA THR A 180 -5.97 -8.03 23.58
C THR A 180 -6.98 -7.62 22.49
N LEU A 181 -6.69 -7.90 21.22
CA LEU A 181 -7.62 -7.66 20.12
C LEU A 181 -8.91 -8.48 20.30
N HIS A 182 -8.81 -9.74 20.71
CA HIS A 182 -9.98 -10.57 20.99
C HIS A 182 -10.83 -10.02 22.16
N ARG A 183 -10.19 -9.44 23.20
CA ARG A 183 -10.90 -8.74 24.28
C ARG A 183 -11.67 -7.54 23.75
N TYR A 184 -11.03 -6.74 22.89
CA TYR A 184 -11.68 -5.60 22.23
C TYR A 184 -12.90 -6.05 21.43
N PHE A 185 -12.82 -7.09 20.61
CA PHE A 185 -13.96 -7.56 19.85
C PHE A 185 -15.10 -8.10 20.72
N ARG A 186 -14.77 -8.77 21.84
CA ARG A 186 -15.82 -9.16 22.81
C ARG A 186 -16.51 -7.95 23.45
N LEU A 187 -15.75 -6.91 23.78
CA LEU A 187 -16.34 -5.65 24.29
C LEU A 187 -17.22 -5.00 23.20
N ARG A 188 -16.69 -4.91 21.99
CA ARG A 188 -17.41 -4.35 20.85
C ARG A 188 -18.75 -5.08 20.59
N GLY A 189 -18.75 -6.40 20.61
CA GLY A 189 -19.97 -7.20 20.46
C GLY A 189 -21.02 -6.86 21.52
N ARG A 190 -20.61 -6.69 22.79
CA ARG A 190 -21.50 -6.27 23.87
C ARG A 190 -22.05 -4.86 23.65
N MET A 191 -21.22 -3.91 23.20
CA MET A 191 -21.64 -2.54 22.90
C MET A 191 -22.62 -2.46 21.72
N LEU A 192 -22.45 -3.33 20.72
CA LEU A 192 -23.34 -3.43 19.57
C LEU A 192 -24.60 -4.29 19.83
N GLY A 193 -24.69 -4.94 20.99
CA GLY A 193 -25.81 -5.83 21.32
C GLY A 193 -25.87 -7.09 20.45
N VAL A 194 -24.73 -7.57 19.91
CA VAL A 194 -24.68 -8.77 19.06
C VAL A 194 -24.14 -9.94 19.86
N GLU A 195 -24.83 -11.08 19.80
CA GLU A 195 -24.43 -12.30 20.49
C GLU A 195 -23.12 -12.86 19.91
N GLN A 196 -23.01 -12.87 18.58
CA GLN A 196 -21.83 -13.30 17.87
C GLN A 196 -21.38 -12.25 16.86
N MET A 197 -20.18 -11.73 17.06
CA MET A 197 -19.52 -10.83 16.11
C MET A 197 -19.24 -11.56 14.78
N ARG A 198 -19.56 -10.92 13.69
CA ARG A 198 -19.19 -11.31 12.33
C ARG A 198 -18.29 -10.25 11.72
N TYR A 199 -17.67 -10.56 10.57
CA TYR A 199 -16.77 -9.60 9.92
C TYR A 199 -17.46 -8.27 9.58
N TYR A 200 -18.73 -8.30 9.20
CA TYR A 200 -19.54 -7.10 8.93
C TYR A 200 -19.93 -6.30 10.20
N ASP A 201 -19.60 -6.76 11.41
CA ASP A 201 -19.84 -6.03 12.66
C ASP A 201 -18.57 -5.26 13.13
N ILE A 202 -17.46 -5.30 12.35
CA ILE A 202 -16.19 -4.66 12.70
C ILE A 202 -16.23 -3.13 12.49
N TYR A 203 -17.02 -2.64 11.55
CA TYR A 203 -16.94 -1.26 11.06
C TYR A 203 -17.96 -0.27 11.63
N PRO A 204 -19.16 -0.65 12.12
CA PRO A 204 -20.12 0.34 12.58
C PRO A 204 -19.54 1.17 13.74
N PRO A 205 -19.81 2.48 13.81
CA PRO A 205 -19.35 3.32 14.91
C PRO A 205 -19.97 2.85 16.23
N LEU A 206 -19.17 2.87 17.30
CA LEU A 206 -19.65 2.57 18.67
C LEU A 206 -20.21 3.80 19.37
N VAL A 207 -19.84 4.98 18.90
CA VAL A 207 -20.27 6.28 19.42
C VAL A 207 -20.85 7.06 18.25
N ALA A 208 -22.05 7.60 18.43
CA ALA A 208 -22.64 8.49 17.44
C ALA A 208 -21.87 9.82 17.42
N LEU A 209 -21.55 10.30 16.23
CA LEU A 209 -20.97 11.61 16.01
C LEU A 209 -21.89 12.37 15.05
N ASP A 210 -22.70 13.28 15.59
CA ASP A 210 -23.65 14.08 14.80
C ASP A 210 -23.00 15.30 14.12
N LYS A 211 -21.69 15.48 14.30
CA LYS A 211 -20.96 16.60 13.72
C LYS A 211 -20.60 16.31 12.26
N LYS A 212 -21.03 17.18 11.37
CA LYS A 212 -20.59 17.20 9.98
C LYS A 212 -19.40 18.16 9.84
N PHE A 213 -18.42 17.75 9.08
CA PHE A 213 -17.26 18.55 8.74
C PHE A 213 -17.36 18.90 7.25
N ASP A 214 -17.73 20.15 6.97
CA ASP A 214 -17.67 20.67 5.61
C ASP A 214 -16.22 20.91 5.18
N PHE A 215 -16.02 21.22 3.90
CA PHE A 215 -14.67 21.40 3.37
C PHE A 215 -13.93 22.56 4.06
N ALA A 216 -14.61 23.66 4.37
CA ALA A 216 -14.00 24.82 5.02
C ALA A 216 -13.51 24.46 6.42
N THR A 217 -14.38 23.84 7.24
CA THR A 217 -14.03 23.35 8.58
C THR A 217 -12.88 22.32 8.52
N SER A 218 -12.94 21.38 7.57
CA SER A 218 -11.90 20.37 7.40
C SER A 218 -10.56 21.00 7.00
N LYS A 219 -10.59 22.03 6.14
CA LYS A 219 -9.39 22.79 5.76
C LYS A 219 -8.74 23.47 6.98
N ASP A 220 -9.52 24.17 7.80
CA ASP A 220 -9.02 24.86 8.97
C ASP A 220 -8.39 23.88 9.98
N ILE A 221 -9.11 22.78 10.29
CA ILE A 221 -8.59 21.72 11.17
C ILE A 221 -7.28 21.13 10.64
N THR A 222 -7.21 20.89 9.33
CA THR A 222 -6.00 20.33 8.72
C THR A 222 -4.82 21.30 8.82
N LEU A 223 -5.03 22.57 8.53
CA LEU A 223 -3.97 23.59 8.62
C LEU A 223 -3.48 23.77 10.06
N ASP A 224 -4.39 23.79 11.04
CA ASP A 224 -4.04 23.84 12.45
C ASP A 224 -3.23 22.62 12.89
N ALA A 225 -3.66 21.42 12.48
CA ALA A 225 -2.95 20.17 12.79
C ALA A 225 -1.54 20.11 12.17
N MET A 226 -1.36 20.70 10.99
CA MET A 226 -0.08 20.74 10.29
C MET A 226 0.88 21.79 10.83
N ALA A 227 0.43 22.70 11.68
CA ALA A 227 1.28 23.76 12.24
C ALA A 227 2.51 23.21 12.99
N VAL A 228 2.41 22.01 13.54
CA VAL A 228 3.53 21.31 14.20
C VAL A 228 4.70 21.00 13.24
N LEU A 229 4.44 20.94 11.92
CA LEU A 229 5.46 20.66 10.90
C LEU A 229 6.21 21.92 10.43
N GLY A 230 5.75 23.10 10.82
CA GLY A 230 6.32 24.40 10.46
C GLY A 230 5.50 25.15 9.38
N ASP A 231 5.80 26.45 9.28
CA ASP A 231 5.04 27.39 8.44
C ASP A 231 5.10 27.02 6.95
N ASP A 232 6.23 26.51 6.46
CA ASP A 232 6.41 26.10 5.06
C ASP A 232 5.42 25.01 4.67
N TRP A 233 5.17 24.06 5.56
CA TRP A 233 4.21 22.97 5.34
C TRP A 233 2.77 23.47 5.36
N VAL A 234 2.46 24.39 6.28
CA VAL A 234 1.13 24.99 6.37
C VAL A 234 0.81 25.78 5.10
N GLU A 235 1.78 26.56 4.58
CA GLU A 235 1.58 27.35 3.36
C GLU A 235 1.43 26.43 2.13
N LEU A 236 2.27 25.42 1.99
CA LEU A 236 2.16 24.42 0.91
C LEU A 236 0.77 23.72 0.94
N GLN A 237 0.30 23.32 2.12
CA GLN A 237 -1.02 22.70 2.27
C GLN A 237 -2.16 23.68 1.95
N ARG A 238 -2.03 24.95 2.36
CA ARG A 238 -2.97 26.01 2.02
C ARG A 238 -3.07 26.22 0.51
N GLU A 239 -1.94 26.25 -0.16
CA GLU A 239 -1.85 26.33 -1.62
C GLU A 239 -2.52 25.13 -2.29
N ALA A 240 -2.21 23.91 -1.86
CA ALA A 240 -2.78 22.66 -2.38
C ALA A 240 -4.32 22.64 -2.29
N MET A 241 -4.88 23.10 -1.17
CA MET A 241 -6.32 23.17 -0.95
C MET A 241 -7.00 24.32 -1.70
N SER A 242 -6.25 25.33 -2.17
CA SER A 242 -6.80 26.51 -2.82
C SER A 242 -6.66 26.50 -4.34
N ARG A 243 -5.67 25.78 -4.89
CA ARG A 243 -5.28 25.83 -6.32
C ARG A 243 -5.71 24.57 -7.13
N ARG A 244 -6.74 23.85 -6.71
CA ARG A 244 -7.25 22.67 -7.42
C ARG A 244 -6.22 21.52 -7.59
N TRP A 245 -5.29 21.37 -6.65
CA TRP A 245 -4.40 20.23 -6.62
C TRP A 245 -5.13 18.95 -6.17
N MET A 246 -6.27 19.13 -5.51
CA MET A 246 -7.12 18.04 -5.05
C MET A 246 -8.51 18.13 -5.68
N HIS A 247 -9.06 16.98 -6.06
CA HIS A 247 -10.44 16.86 -6.50
C HIS A 247 -11.30 16.52 -5.27
N VAL A 248 -12.25 17.39 -4.95
CA VAL A 248 -13.05 17.30 -3.71
C VAL A 248 -14.50 16.90 -3.97
N TYR A 249 -14.95 16.91 -5.25
CA TYR A 249 -16.33 16.62 -5.66
C TYR A 249 -16.37 15.57 -6.77
#